data_c9cf3b42f12fc0ea6991c5045edd07af
#
_entry.id   c9cf3b42f12fc0ea6991c5045edd07af
#
_cell.length_a   1.000
_cell.length_b   1.000
_cell.length_c   1.000
_cell.angle_alpha   90.00
_cell.angle_beta   90.00
_cell.angle_gamma   90.00
#
_symmetry.space_group_name_H-M   'P 1'
#
loop_
_entity.id
_entity.type
_entity.pdbx_description
1 polymer ?
#
loop_
_entity_poly.entity_id
_entity_poly.type
_entity_poly.pdbx_seq_one_letter_code
_entity_poly.pdbx_strand_id
1 'polypeptide(L)'
;GTVGVKAVDDYTLQYTLNQPETYWNSKTTASILNPVNEAFLKSKGDDFGSVTPSSILSNGPYLFKSFTSKSLIEFDKNPNYWDKDNVKIEKVKLSFFDGSDQDSIARGFLDGNYTDGRIFPTSSVFAELKKGNEDKITYTPQNSVTFYYLFNVNRQSYKQTMKQSDKEKTDSRAAMQNKD
;
A
#
# COMPACT_ATOMS: atom_id res chain seq x y z
N GLY A 1 15.74 25.49 0.20
CA GLY A 1 14.90 25.50 -1.01
C GLY A 1 13.48 25.85 -0.61
N THR A 2 12.77 26.57 -1.46
CA THR A 2 11.36 26.89 -1.25
C THR A 2 10.49 25.74 -1.69
N VAL A 3 9.50 25.38 -0.88
CA VAL A 3 8.49 24.41 -1.27
C VAL A 3 7.53 25.09 -2.26
N GLY A 4 7.33 24.50 -3.43
CA GLY A 4 6.48 25.05 -4.50
C GLY A 4 4.97 24.92 -4.22
N VAL A 5 4.53 25.12 -2.98
CA VAL A 5 3.13 25.04 -2.56
C VAL A 5 2.75 26.31 -1.82
N LYS A 6 1.61 26.92 -2.17
CA LYS A 6 1.10 28.13 -1.54
C LYS A 6 -0.42 28.06 -1.41
N ALA A 7 -0.93 28.31 -0.20
CA ALA A 7 -2.34 28.65 -0.02
C ALA A 7 -2.53 30.11 -0.48
N VAL A 8 -3.37 30.31 -1.50
CA VAL A 8 -3.69 31.63 -2.05
C VAL A 8 -4.81 32.27 -1.24
N ASP A 9 -5.80 31.45 -0.88
CA ASP A 9 -6.93 31.77 -0.01
C ASP A 9 -7.42 30.49 0.68
N ASP A 10 -8.55 30.54 1.38
CA ASP A 10 -9.11 29.43 2.16
C ASP A 10 -9.51 28.20 1.31
N TYR A 11 -9.68 28.38 0.00
CA TYR A 11 -10.16 27.33 -0.91
C TYR A 11 -9.22 27.08 -2.09
N THR A 12 -8.13 27.85 -2.20
CA THR A 12 -7.23 27.79 -3.35
C THR A 12 -5.81 27.39 -2.93
N LEU A 13 -5.37 26.25 -3.40
CA LEU A 13 -4.02 25.76 -3.23
C LEU A 13 -3.27 25.80 -4.59
N GLN A 14 -2.17 26.52 -4.64
CA GLN A 14 -1.35 26.65 -5.83
C GLN A 14 -0.07 25.81 -5.71
N TYR A 15 0.18 25.00 -6.74
CA TYR A 15 1.44 24.29 -6.91
C TYR A 15 2.26 24.93 -8.01
N THR A 16 3.55 25.15 -7.74
CA THR A 16 4.52 25.63 -8.72
C THR A 16 5.53 24.51 -8.98
N LEU A 17 5.51 23.98 -10.19
CA LEU A 17 6.38 22.88 -10.61
C LEU A 17 7.70 23.43 -11.16
N ASN A 18 8.81 22.73 -10.94
CA ASN A 18 10.11 23.09 -11.50
C ASN A 18 10.18 22.94 -13.03
N GLN A 19 9.34 22.07 -13.57
CA GLN A 19 9.20 21.81 -15.01
C GLN A 19 7.78 21.32 -15.32
N PRO A 20 7.30 21.44 -16.56
CA PRO A 20 5.99 20.89 -16.95
C PRO A 20 5.94 19.38 -16.75
N GLU A 21 4.88 18.90 -16.11
CA GLU A 21 4.61 17.47 -15.89
C GLU A 21 3.20 17.12 -16.35
N THR A 22 3.07 16.30 -17.38
CA THR A 22 1.78 15.90 -17.95
C THR A 22 0.97 14.99 -17.02
N TYR A 23 1.63 14.32 -16.08
CA TYR A 23 1.05 13.37 -15.13
C TYR A 23 0.94 13.94 -13.69
N TRP A 24 1.02 15.27 -13.53
CA TRP A 24 0.93 15.92 -12.22
C TRP A 24 -0.36 15.54 -11.47
N ASN A 25 -1.51 15.57 -12.16
CA ASN A 25 -2.79 15.22 -11.55
C ASN A 25 -2.82 13.78 -11.01
N SER A 26 -2.14 12.85 -11.68
CA SER A 26 -2.00 11.49 -11.17
C SER A 26 -1.10 11.42 -9.93
N LYS A 27 -0.08 12.28 -9.84
CA LYS A 27 0.76 12.36 -8.62
C LYS A 27 -0.03 12.83 -7.40
N THR A 28 -1.01 13.71 -7.57
CA THR A 28 -1.82 14.21 -6.44
C THR A 28 -2.69 13.14 -5.80
N THR A 29 -2.86 11.97 -6.43
CA THR A 29 -3.55 10.82 -5.84
C THR A 29 -2.67 10.00 -4.89
N ALA A 30 -1.36 10.28 -4.83
CA ALA A 30 -0.46 9.62 -3.90
C ALA A 30 -0.76 10.03 -2.45
N SER A 31 -0.77 9.06 -1.54
CA SER A 31 -1.14 9.28 -0.13
C SER A 31 -0.29 10.34 0.59
N ILE A 32 0.96 10.54 0.16
CA ILE A 32 1.84 11.57 0.71
C ILE A 32 1.33 13.01 0.45
N LEU A 33 0.45 13.20 -0.54
CA LEU A 33 -0.17 14.48 -0.89
C LEU A 33 -1.60 14.61 -0.34
N ASN A 34 -2.09 13.62 0.42
CA ASN A 34 -3.40 13.73 1.04
C ASN A 34 -3.43 14.87 2.06
N PRO A 35 -4.54 15.63 2.12
CA PRO A 35 -4.68 16.70 3.10
C PRO A 35 -4.70 16.16 4.53
N VAL A 36 -4.07 16.89 5.44
CA VAL A 36 -4.04 16.56 6.87
C VAL A 36 -4.75 17.68 7.63
N ASN A 37 -5.68 17.31 8.50
CA ASN A 37 -6.32 18.27 9.39
C ASN A 37 -5.34 18.69 10.51
N GLU A 38 -4.92 19.96 10.49
CA GLU A 38 -3.92 20.49 11.42
C GLU A 38 -4.35 20.39 12.89
N ALA A 39 -5.60 20.72 13.18
CA ALA A 39 -6.12 20.66 14.55
C ALA A 39 -6.12 19.23 15.09
N PHE A 40 -6.53 18.27 14.26
CA PHE A 40 -6.51 16.86 14.61
C PHE A 40 -5.06 16.37 14.82
N LEU A 41 -4.14 16.68 13.90
CA LEU A 41 -2.73 16.34 14.03
C LEU A 41 -2.15 16.85 15.36
N LYS A 42 -2.36 18.13 15.66
CA LYS A 42 -1.90 18.74 16.91
C LYS A 42 -2.53 18.10 18.16
N SER A 43 -3.81 17.72 18.08
CA SER A 43 -4.52 17.09 19.20
C SER A 43 -4.02 15.67 19.51
N LYS A 44 -3.47 14.98 18.51
CA LYS A 44 -2.99 13.59 18.65
C LYS A 44 -1.49 13.50 18.91
N GLY A 45 -0.71 14.49 18.48
CA GLY A 45 0.74 14.46 18.66
C GLY A 45 1.35 13.15 18.12
N ASP A 46 2.09 12.44 18.98
CA ASP A 46 2.77 11.18 18.62
C ASP A 46 1.79 10.02 18.33
N ASP A 47 0.54 10.12 18.77
CA ASP A 47 -0.49 9.11 18.49
C ASP A 47 -1.15 9.30 17.12
N PHE A 48 -0.84 10.38 16.39
CA PHE A 48 -1.40 10.61 15.06
C PHE A 48 -1.05 9.46 14.11
N GLY A 49 -2.09 8.85 13.49
CA GLY A 49 -1.91 7.72 12.57
C GLY A 49 -1.58 6.39 13.23
N SER A 50 -1.61 6.29 14.56
CA SER A 50 -1.55 4.99 15.24
C SER A 50 -2.77 4.14 14.87
N VAL A 51 -2.63 2.80 14.97
CA VAL A 51 -3.67 1.85 14.53
C VAL A 51 -4.85 1.74 15.50
N THR A 52 -5.33 2.90 15.96
CA THR A 52 -6.53 3.02 16.78
C THR A 52 -7.57 3.93 16.10
N PRO A 53 -8.88 3.64 16.20
CA PRO A 53 -9.92 4.45 15.55
C PRO A 53 -9.86 5.95 15.91
N SER A 54 -9.51 6.26 17.15
CA SER A 54 -9.45 7.64 17.64
C SER A 54 -8.24 8.43 17.12
N SER A 55 -7.24 7.78 16.51
CA SER A 55 -6.00 8.39 16.03
C SER A 55 -5.97 8.56 14.51
N ILE A 56 -7.05 8.17 13.83
CA ILE A 56 -7.19 8.26 12.38
C ILE A 56 -8.41 9.10 12.06
N LEU A 57 -8.22 10.17 11.28
CA LEU A 57 -9.31 10.97 10.71
C LEU A 57 -9.39 10.67 9.21
N SER A 58 -10.57 10.26 8.76
CA SER A 58 -10.81 9.91 7.36
C SER A 58 -11.88 10.80 6.74
N ASN A 59 -11.64 11.29 5.53
CA ASN A 59 -12.63 11.93 4.67
C ASN A 59 -13.09 11.02 3.53
N GLY A 60 -12.63 9.77 3.51
CA GLY A 60 -12.97 8.76 2.52
C GLY A 60 -14.29 8.05 2.78
N PRO A 61 -14.65 7.09 1.90
CA PRO A 61 -15.92 6.35 1.98
C PRO A 61 -16.03 5.41 3.19
N TYR A 62 -14.92 5.10 3.86
CA TYR A 62 -14.87 4.20 5.01
C TYR A 62 -14.11 4.79 6.17
N LEU A 63 -14.55 4.44 7.37
CA LEU A 63 -13.90 4.75 8.64
C LEU A 63 -13.16 3.52 9.15
N PHE A 64 -11.94 3.72 9.63
CA PHE A 64 -11.18 2.68 10.31
C PHE A 64 -11.88 2.28 11.62
N LYS A 65 -12.16 0.99 11.76
CA LYS A 65 -12.88 0.44 12.91
C LYS A 65 -11.98 -0.28 13.88
N SER A 66 -11.18 -1.22 13.38
CA SER A 66 -10.34 -2.05 14.22
C SER A 66 -9.15 -2.63 13.47
N PHE A 67 -8.10 -2.94 14.23
CA PHE A 67 -6.91 -3.64 13.77
C PHE A 67 -6.54 -4.74 14.76
N THR A 68 -6.48 -5.97 14.27
CA THR A 68 -5.94 -7.11 14.99
C THR A 68 -4.69 -7.57 14.27
N SER A 69 -3.53 -7.42 14.90
CA SER A 69 -2.23 -7.75 14.30
C SER A 69 -2.21 -9.18 13.76
N LYS A 70 -1.68 -9.34 12.53
CA LYS A 70 -1.61 -10.63 11.82
C LYS A 70 -2.95 -11.37 11.71
N SER A 71 -4.05 -10.66 11.71
CA SER A 71 -5.38 -11.25 11.61
C SER A 71 -6.31 -10.44 10.71
N LEU A 72 -6.74 -9.25 11.13
CA LEU A 72 -7.86 -8.57 10.49
C LEU A 72 -7.77 -7.05 10.64
N ILE A 73 -8.12 -6.34 9.56
CA ILE A 73 -8.45 -4.92 9.59
C ILE A 73 -9.92 -4.76 9.21
N GLU A 74 -10.68 -4.00 9.96
CA GLU A 74 -12.08 -3.73 9.68
C GLU A 74 -12.33 -2.24 9.44
N PHE A 75 -13.24 -1.97 8.52
CA PHE A 75 -13.74 -0.65 8.21
C PHE A 75 -15.27 -0.67 8.15
N ASP A 76 -15.90 0.39 8.65
CA ASP A 76 -17.32 0.64 8.49
C ASP A 76 -17.54 1.81 7.51
N LYS A 77 -18.67 1.81 6.78
CA LYS A 77 -19.07 2.89 5.88
C LYS A 77 -19.09 4.23 6.62
N ASN A 78 -18.55 5.26 5.98
CA ASN A 78 -18.55 6.62 6.51
C ASN A 78 -19.88 7.33 6.21
N PRO A 79 -20.73 7.60 7.21
CA PRO A 79 -22.00 8.27 7.00
C PRO A 79 -21.86 9.75 6.61
N ASN A 80 -20.67 10.32 6.81
CA ASN A 80 -20.36 11.72 6.49
C ASN A 80 -19.58 11.88 5.17
N TYR A 81 -19.36 10.79 4.45
CA TYR A 81 -18.71 10.86 3.14
C TYR A 81 -19.58 11.64 2.16
N TRP A 82 -18.99 12.53 1.36
CA TRP A 82 -19.71 13.40 0.45
C TRP A 82 -20.54 12.65 -0.60
N ASP A 83 -20.08 11.47 -1.02
CA ASP A 83 -20.75 10.62 -2.01
C ASP A 83 -21.24 9.29 -1.40
N LYS A 84 -21.73 9.34 -0.17
CA LYS A 84 -22.16 8.18 0.62
C LYS A 84 -23.27 7.36 -0.03
N ASP A 85 -24.11 7.99 -0.85
CA ASP A 85 -25.25 7.33 -1.49
C ASP A 85 -24.82 6.36 -2.58
N ASN A 86 -23.61 6.55 -3.15
CA ASN A 86 -22.99 5.65 -4.09
C ASN A 86 -22.15 4.54 -3.42
N VAL A 87 -21.89 4.63 -2.13
CA VAL A 87 -21.20 3.58 -1.37
C VAL A 87 -22.22 2.50 -0.98
N LYS A 88 -22.15 1.34 -1.64
CA LYS A 88 -23.12 0.24 -1.45
C LYS A 88 -22.68 -0.80 -0.43
N ILE A 89 -21.38 -0.88 -0.15
CA ILE A 89 -20.82 -1.85 0.79
C ILE A 89 -20.74 -1.20 2.17
N GLU A 90 -21.38 -1.81 3.17
CA GLU A 90 -21.44 -1.27 4.52
C GLU A 90 -20.18 -1.54 5.35
N LYS A 91 -19.50 -2.65 5.09
CA LYS A 91 -18.33 -3.10 5.85
C LYS A 91 -17.26 -3.67 4.93
N VAL A 92 -16.02 -3.33 5.20
CA VAL A 92 -14.85 -3.92 4.52
C VAL A 92 -13.98 -4.62 5.56
N LYS A 93 -13.58 -5.84 5.25
CA LYS A 93 -12.69 -6.67 6.07
C LYS A 93 -11.48 -7.06 5.26
N LEU A 94 -10.30 -6.75 5.74
CA LEU A 94 -9.03 -7.15 5.14
C LEU A 94 -8.39 -8.22 6.03
N SER A 95 -8.44 -9.46 5.59
CA SER A 95 -7.79 -10.57 6.28
C SER A 95 -6.29 -10.55 6.03
N PHE A 96 -5.51 -10.87 7.06
CA PHE A 96 -4.07 -10.96 6.94
C PHE A 96 -3.68 -12.21 6.14
N PHE A 97 -2.69 -12.02 5.28
CA PHE A 97 -2.05 -13.08 4.52
C PHE A 97 -0.53 -12.99 4.70
N ASP A 98 0.11 -14.07 5.11
CA ASP A 98 1.55 -14.08 5.41
C ASP A 98 2.46 -14.30 4.20
N GLY A 99 1.86 -14.56 3.03
CA GLY A 99 2.60 -14.80 1.78
C GLY A 99 3.04 -16.25 1.55
N SER A 100 2.74 -17.18 2.47
CA SER A 100 3.22 -18.56 2.42
C SER A 100 2.58 -19.39 1.31
N ASP A 101 1.27 -19.23 1.08
CA ASP A 101 0.52 -19.93 0.04
C ASP A 101 -0.30 -18.95 -0.80
N GLN A 102 0.27 -18.48 -1.91
CA GLN A 102 -0.38 -17.54 -2.83
C GLN A 102 -1.70 -18.07 -3.42
N ASP A 103 -1.83 -19.39 -3.52
CA ASP A 103 -2.98 -20.03 -4.13
C ASP A 103 -4.17 -20.10 -3.15
N SER A 104 -3.92 -20.02 -1.85
CA SER A 104 -4.96 -20.04 -0.81
C SER A 104 -5.96 -18.88 -0.93
N ILE A 105 -5.51 -17.72 -1.41
CA ILE A 105 -6.36 -16.55 -1.60
C ILE A 105 -7.43 -16.83 -2.67
N ALA A 106 -7.00 -17.36 -3.81
CA ALA A 106 -7.91 -17.67 -4.91
C ALA A 106 -8.87 -18.82 -4.56
N ARG A 107 -8.39 -19.84 -3.84
CA ARG A 107 -9.27 -20.89 -3.31
C ARG A 107 -10.28 -20.34 -2.32
N GLY A 108 -9.87 -19.48 -1.39
CA GLY A 108 -10.77 -18.82 -0.45
C GLY A 108 -11.85 -17.98 -1.13
N PHE A 109 -11.56 -17.38 -2.29
CA PHE A 109 -12.58 -16.72 -3.11
C PHE A 109 -13.59 -17.74 -3.66
N LEU A 110 -13.14 -18.85 -4.23
CA LEU A 110 -14.02 -19.88 -4.75
C LEU A 110 -14.90 -20.54 -3.66
N ASP A 111 -14.35 -20.69 -2.46
CA ASP A 111 -15.03 -21.22 -1.29
C ASP A 111 -15.99 -20.22 -0.63
N GLY A 112 -16.05 -18.97 -1.14
CA GLY A 112 -16.91 -17.92 -0.62
C GLY A 112 -16.40 -17.26 0.66
N ASN A 113 -15.14 -17.53 1.08
CA ASN A 113 -14.52 -16.90 2.25
C ASN A 113 -14.09 -15.45 1.98
N TYR A 114 -13.79 -15.11 0.72
CA TYR A 114 -13.40 -13.79 0.27
C TYR A 114 -14.29 -13.33 -0.88
N THR A 115 -14.52 -12.03 -0.97
CA THR A 115 -15.24 -11.40 -2.08
C THR A 115 -14.31 -11.01 -3.23
N ASP A 116 -13.02 -10.96 -2.95
CA ASP A 116 -11.96 -10.67 -3.92
C ASP A 116 -10.71 -11.49 -3.56
N GLY A 117 -9.96 -11.90 -4.58
CA GLY A 117 -8.74 -12.67 -4.42
C GLY A 117 -7.79 -12.46 -5.59
N ARG A 118 -6.52 -12.19 -5.29
CA ARG A 118 -5.50 -12.04 -6.32
C ARG A 118 -4.85 -13.39 -6.65
N ILE A 119 -4.73 -13.69 -7.94
CA ILE A 119 -3.99 -14.84 -8.45
C ILE A 119 -3.03 -14.40 -9.56
N PHE A 120 -1.87 -15.01 -9.63
CA PHE A 120 -0.92 -14.78 -10.73
C PHE A 120 -1.09 -15.85 -11.81
N PRO A 121 -0.99 -15.49 -13.10
CA PRO A 121 -1.05 -16.47 -14.19
C PRO A 121 0.06 -17.53 -14.13
N THR A 122 1.13 -17.25 -13.41
CA THR A 122 2.25 -18.19 -13.14
C THR A 122 1.97 -19.18 -12.02
N SER A 123 0.86 -19.03 -11.29
CA SER A 123 0.45 -19.97 -10.24
C SER A 123 0.18 -21.34 -10.83
N SER A 124 0.58 -22.38 -10.11
CA SER A 124 0.36 -23.77 -10.51
C SER A 124 -1.12 -24.15 -10.62
N VAL A 125 -1.98 -23.46 -9.87
CA VAL A 125 -3.44 -23.72 -9.86
C VAL A 125 -4.23 -22.76 -10.76
N PHE A 126 -3.57 -21.84 -11.46
CA PHE A 126 -4.29 -20.83 -12.26
C PHE A 126 -5.19 -21.45 -13.33
N ALA A 127 -4.70 -22.46 -14.05
CA ALA A 127 -5.45 -23.12 -15.10
C ALA A 127 -6.68 -23.86 -14.55
N GLU A 128 -6.54 -24.48 -13.39
CA GLU A 128 -7.64 -25.16 -12.69
C GLU A 128 -8.70 -24.15 -12.23
N LEU A 129 -8.27 -23.10 -11.53
CA LEU A 129 -9.17 -22.07 -10.99
C LEU A 129 -9.87 -21.27 -12.08
N LYS A 130 -9.21 -21.08 -13.22
CA LYS A 130 -9.81 -20.40 -14.37
C LYS A 130 -10.95 -21.21 -15.00
N LYS A 131 -10.83 -22.52 -15.02
CA LYS A 131 -11.84 -23.38 -15.66
C LYS A 131 -13.20 -23.24 -15.01
N GLY A 132 -14.17 -22.74 -15.76
CA GLY A 132 -15.53 -22.48 -15.27
C GLY A 132 -15.70 -21.25 -14.40
N ASN A 133 -14.66 -20.38 -14.33
CA ASN A 133 -14.70 -19.10 -13.62
C ASN A 133 -14.11 -17.95 -14.45
N GLU A 134 -14.11 -18.08 -15.78
CA GLU A 134 -13.56 -17.09 -16.71
C GLU A 134 -14.22 -15.72 -16.55
N ASP A 135 -15.51 -15.72 -16.27
CA ASP A 135 -16.34 -14.53 -16.05
C ASP A 135 -16.00 -13.77 -14.76
N LYS A 136 -15.34 -14.43 -13.82
CA LYS A 136 -14.94 -13.86 -12.52
C LYS A 136 -13.50 -13.33 -12.52
N ILE A 137 -12.74 -13.59 -13.59
CA ILE A 137 -11.35 -13.19 -13.68
C ILE A 137 -11.23 -11.87 -14.42
N THR A 138 -10.68 -10.87 -13.74
CA THR A 138 -10.33 -9.58 -14.34
C THR A 138 -8.82 -9.44 -14.40
N TYR A 139 -8.31 -9.14 -15.59
CA TYR A 139 -6.88 -8.86 -15.76
C TYR A 139 -6.61 -7.39 -15.47
N THR A 140 -5.63 -7.13 -14.62
CA THR A 140 -5.18 -5.76 -14.40
C THR A 140 -4.47 -5.22 -15.64
N PRO A 141 -4.59 -3.90 -15.93
CA PRO A 141 -3.81 -3.28 -17.00
C PRO A 141 -2.32 -3.51 -16.79
N GLN A 142 -1.57 -3.54 -17.90
CA GLN A 142 -0.13 -3.61 -17.84
C GLN A 142 0.45 -2.37 -17.13
N ASN A 143 1.24 -2.58 -16.11
CA ASN A 143 1.90 -1.52 -15.36
C ASN A 143 3.27 -1.19 -15.95
N SER A 144 3.66 0.09 -15.90
CA SER A 144 5.01 0.55 -16.21
C SER A 144 5.97 0.35 -15.02
N VAL A 145 5.83 -0.78 -14.32
CA VAL A 145 6.63 -1.09 -13.12
C VAL A 145 7.61 -2.20 -13.47
N THR A 146 8.87 -1.97 -13.13
CA THR A 146 9.94 -2.97 -13.26
C THR A 146 10.31 -3.47 -11.88
N PHE A 147 10.29 -4.80 -11.70
CA PHE A 147 10.82 -5.45 -10.51
C PHE A 147 12.24 -5.91 -10.80
N TYR A 148 13.16 -5.62 -9.88
CA TYR A 148 14.56 -5.99 -10.03
C TYR A 148 15.19 -6.32 -8.67
N TYR A 149 16.25 -7.10 -8.69
CA TYR A 149 17.07 -7.34 -7.52
C TYR A 149 18.16 -6.29 -7.45
N LEU A 150 18.30 -5.66 -6.29
CA LEU A 150 19.36 -4.72 -6.01
C LEU A 150 20.40 -5.39 -5.10
N PHE A 151 21.62 -5.54 -5.59
CA PHE A 151 22.71 -6.06 -4.79
C PHE A 151 23.43 -4.91 -4.10
N ASN A 152 23.52 -4.93 -2.79
CA ASN A 152 24.26 -3.94 -2.04
C ASN A 152 25.76 -4.24 -2.07
N VAL A 153 26.45 -3.71 -3.05
CA VAL A 153 27.91 -3.84 -3.23
C VAL A 153 28.71 -2.85 -2.38
N ASN A 154 28.08 -1.82 -1.82
CA ASN A 154 28.73 -0.82 -0.95
C ASN A 154 28.17 -0.88 0.46
N ARG A 155 28.76 -1.70 1.32
CA ARG A 155 28.35 -1.88 2.71
C ARG A 155 28.73 -0.75 3.66
N GLN A 156 29.51 0.20 3.23
CA GLN A 156 29.92 1.32 4.10
C GLN A 156 28.77 2.27 4.42
N SER A 157 27.76 2.35 3.54
CA SER A 157 26.58 3.17 3.72
C SER A 157 25.44 2.50 4.50
N TYR A 158 25.58 1.22 4.87
CA TYR A 158 24.53 0.42 5.47
C TYR A 158 24.79 0.15 6.95
N LYS A 159 23.89 0.59 7.83
CA LYS A 159 23.88 0.18 9.24
C LYS A 159 23.39 -1.26 9.31
N GLN A 160 24.29 -2.18 9.57
CA GLN A 160 23.92 -3.57 9.78
C GLN A 160 23.11 -3.74 11.07
N THR A 161 21.90 -4.28 10.93
CA THR A 161 21.06 -4.68 12.05
C THR A 161 21.37 -6.10 12.53
N MET A 162 22.01 -6.92 11.69
CA MET A 162 22.40 -8.30 12.01
C MET A 162 23.84 -8.36 12.53
N LYS A 163 24.04 -9.13 13.59
CA LYS A 163 25.39 -9.44 14.11
C LYS A 163 26.07 -10.42 13.14
N GLN A 164 27.00 -9.94 12.35
CA GLN A 164 27.87 -10.76 11.48
C GLN A 164 29.30 -10.63 11.95
N SER A 165 30.04 -11.71 11.90
CA SER A 165 31.49 -11.71 12.09
C SER A 165 32.19 -10.91 10.99
N ASP A 166 33.40 -10.45 11.24
CA ASP A 166 34.18 -9.71 10.24
C ASP A 166 34.53 -10.58 9.03
N LYS A 167 34.67 -11.89 9.24
CA LYS A 167 34.85 -12.87 8.15
C LYS A 167 33.62 -12.92 7.27
N GLU A 168 32.41 -13.07 7.82
CA GLU A 168 31.17 -13.11 7.05
C GLU A 168 30.94 -11.81 6.27
N LYS A 169 31.31 -10.65 6.83
CA LYS A 169 31.24 -9.36 6.13
C LYS A 169 32.19 -9.33 4.94
N THR A 170 33.40 -9.86 5.10
CA THR A 170 34.43 -9.90 4.04
C THR A 170 34.03 -10.87 2.95
N ASP A 171 33.61 -12.07 3.29
CA ASP A 171 33.19 -13.11 2.35
C ASP A 171 31.96 -12.65 1.54
N SER A 172 30.98 -12.04 2.19
CA SER A 172 29.79 -11.49 1.52
C SER A 172 30.15 -10.36 0.55
N ARG A 173 31.14 -9.51 0.89
CA ARG A 173 31.60 -8.46 -0.01
C ARG A 173 32.31 -9.03 -1.22
N ALA A 174 33.18 -10.01 -1.01
CA ALA A 174 33.88 -10.70 -2.09
C ALA A 174 32.87 -11.39 -3.03
N ALA A 175 31.88 -12.09 -2.48
CA ALA A 175 30.83 -12.74 -3.26
C ALA A 175 30.02 -11.76 -4.12
N MET A 176 29.70 -10.57 -3.58
CA MET A 176 28.94 -9.54 -4.32
C MET A 176 29.75 -8.82 -5.39
N GLN A 177 31.09 -8.93 -5.36
CA GLN A 177 32.00 -8.35 -6.35
C GLN A 177 32.46 -9.37 -7.38
N ASN A 178 32.18 -10.64 -7.15
CA ASN A 178 32.47 -11.69 -8.14
C ASN A 178 31.51 -11.51 -9.32
N LYS A 179 32.10 -11.55 -10.53
CA LYS A 179 31.37 -11.40 -11.81
C LYS A 179 31.08 -12.73 -12.48
N ASP A 180 31.61 -13.80 -11.93
CA ASP A 180 31.39 -15.17 -12.39
C ASP A 180 30.20 -15.76 -11.59
#